data_71d279d51c14950fc1c4701481a832e6
#
_entry.id   71d279d51c14950fc1c4701481a832e6
#
_cell.length_a   1.000
_cell.length_b   1.000
_cell.length_c   1.000
_cell.angle_alpha   90.00
_cell.angle_beta   90.00
_cell.angle_gamma   90.00
#
_symmetry.space_group_name_H-M   'P 1'
#
loop_
_entity.id
_entity.type
_entity.pdbx_description
1 polymer ?
#
loop_
_entity_poly.entity_id
_entity_poly.type
_entity_poly.pdbx_seq_one_letter_code
_entity_poly.pdbx_strand_id
1 'polypeptide(L)'
;MLAAPSAEMFEPIACYLCGSADAAALATAEDDLTGKPGRFSFVTCNRCGLSYQSPRLKLEHIRAYYDDEYIAHRKKTDWGLLTPFYRRAMDKHDRDKAALVSRYQPLSRRSAVLDVGCGAGTFLGKVKNLYGAAATGVDFKDLSALPWMQEIEFRCGLFYEQDFGARRFDLITMWHFLEHDYDPPRTLRAARDLLAPDGRLVVEVPRLDSVTWRLYRERWPGLQAPQHTVLFDRKSLLAMVERAGLEVVDYLPYGAFPPYFYLFAGAAFKLLKGKGLNLDRAVLPYFLGQALLLPLLLLERRLNLAMQTVVCRPATAKALP
;
A
#
# COMPACT_ATOMS: atom_id res chain seq x y z
N MET A 1 22.07 0.44 16.59
CA MET A 1 22.00 0.10 15.15
C MET A 1 21.40 -1.29 15.01
N LEU A 2 20.45 -1.49 14.14
CA LEU A 2 19.89 -2.81 13.83
C LEU A 2 21.00 -3.67 13.20
N ALA A 3 21.15 -4.93 13.65
CA ALA A 3 22.05 -5.88 12.99
C ALA A 3 21.41 -6.45 11.72
N ALA A 4 22.23 -6.93 10.78
CA ALA A 4 21.71 -7.64 9.63
C ALA A 4 20.98 -8.92 10.08
N PRO A 5 19.83 -9.27 9.47
CA PRO A 5 19.05 -10.42 9.89
C PRO A 5 19.81 -11.73 9.61
N SER A 6 19.77 -12.65 10.57
CA SER A 6 20.33 -14.01 10.42
C SER A 6 19.39 -14.90 9.60
N ALA A 7 19.89 -16.01 9.07
CA ALA A 7 19.11 -16.95 8.27
C ALA A 7 17.86 -17.50 9.00
N GLU A 8 17.93 -17.67 10.33
CA GLU A 8 16.84 -18.17 11.16
C GLU A 8 15.64 -17.22 11.25
N MET A 9 15.86 -15.92 10.97
CA MET A 9 14.81 -14.91 10.95
C MET A 9 13.94 -14.98 9.69
N PHE A 10 14.34 -15.79 8.71
CA PHE A 10 13.63 -15.94 7.45
C PHE A 10 12.80 -17.21 7.39
N GLU A 11 11.77 -17.18 6.58
CA GLU A 11 10.94 -18.32 6.22
C GLU A 11 10.77 -18.41 4.70
N PRO A 12 10.97 -19.60 4.10
CA PRO A 12 10.58 -19.83 2.72
C PRO A 12 9.06 -19.93 2.63
N ILE A 13 8.49 -19.37 1.57
CA ILE A 13 7.04 -19.44 1.33
C ILE A 13 6.74 -19.94 -0.06
N ALA A 14 5.60 -20.63 -0.18
CA ALA A 14 5.01 -20.96 -1.45
C ALA A 14 4.22 -19.77 -2.01
N CYS A 15 3.95 -19.79 -3.31
CA CYS A 15 3.21 -18.72 -3.98
C CYS A 15 1.82 -18.50 -3.35
N TYR A 16 1.52 -17.29 -2.91
CA TYR A 16 0.25 -16.90 -2.31
C TYR A 16 -0.98 -17.16 -3.21
N LEU A 17 -0.77 -17.12 -4.54
CA LEU A 17 -1.85 -17.26 -5.50
C LEU A 17 -2.13 -18.72 -5.88
N CYS A 18 -1.10 -19.55 -6.08
CA CYS A 18 -1.31 -20.91 -6.58
C CYS A 18 -0.70 -22.03 -5.75
N GLY A 19 -0.03 -21.70 -4.62
CA GLY A 19 0.60 -22.66 -3.73
C GLY A 19 1.86 -23.34 -4.24
N SER A 20 2.35 -23.00 -5.45
CA SER A 20 3.58 -23.59 -6.02
C SER A 20 4.82 -23.08 -5.30
N ALA A 21 5.76 -23.97 -5.03
CA ALA A 21 7.10 -23.61 -4.57
C ALA A 21 8.10 -23.38 -5.73
N ASP A 22 7.70 -23.66 -6.98
CA ASP A 22 8.51 -23.46 -8.16
C ASP A 22 8.51 -21.99 -8.57
N ALA A 23 9.65 -21.33 -8.40
CA ALA A 23 9.82 -19.91 -8.66
C ALA A 23 11.23 -19.58 -9.14
N ALA A 24 11.34 -18.60 -10.02
CA ALA A 24 12.61 -18.08 -10.52
C ALA A 24 12.98 -16.77 -9.80
N ALA A 25 14.27 -16.48 -9.66
CA ALA A 25 14.76 -15.23 -9.10
C ALA A 25 14.31 -14.04 -9.96
N LEU A 26 13.79 -12.99 -9.29
CA LEU A 26 13.40 -11.72 -9.92
C LEU A 26 14.42 -10.62 -9.64
N ALA A 27 14.70 -10.38 -8.37
CA ALA A 27 15.59 -9.30 -7.91
C ALA A 27 16.06 -9.56 -6.48
N THR A 28 17.17 -8.91 -6.11
CA THR A 28 17.60 -8.79 -4.71
C THR A 28 17.67 -7.31 -4.36
N ALA A 29 17.06 -6.92 -3.24
CA ALA A 29 17.00 -5.53 -2.81
C ALA A 29 17.52 -5.34 -1.38
N GLU A 30 17.88 -4.11 -1.06
CA GLU A 30 18.24 -3.62 0.28
C GLU A 30 17.15 -2.66 0.76
N ASP A 31 17.16 -2.27 2.02
CA ASP A 31 16.29 -1.20 2.51
C ASP A 31 16.82 0.17 2.04
N ASP A 32 16.48 0.52 0.82
CA ASP A 32 16.87 1.79 0.21
C ASP A 32 16.15 3.00 0.84
N LEU A 33 15.02 2.77 1.52
CA LEU A 33 14.24 3.85 2.12
C LEU A 33 14.84 4.32 3.45
N THR A 34 15.10 3.40 4.38
CA THR A 34 15.60 3.73 5.73
C THR A 34 17.07 3.40 5.92
N GLY A 35 17.68 2.62 5.02
CA GLY A 35 19.08 2.22 5.07
C GLY A 35 19.40 1.19 6.13
N LYS A 36 18.40 0.45 6.63
CA LYS A 36 18.61 -0.64 7.56
C LYS A 36 19.28 -1.83 6.88
N PRO A 37 20.14 -2.56 7.61
CA PRO A 37 20.93 -3.64 7.03
C PRO A 37 20.06 -4.84 6.63
N GLY A 38 20.43 -5.52 5.55
CA GLY A 38 19.83 -6.75 5.07
C GLY A 38 19.76 -6.79 3.55
N ARG A 39 19.68 -8.02 3.02
CA ARG A 39 19.43 -8.28 1.60
C ARG A 39 18.26 -9.24 1.49
N PHE A 40 17.30 -8.89 0.64
CA PHE A 40 16.00 -9.54 0.54
C PHE A 40 15.74 -9.98 -0.90
N SER A 41 15.39 -11.24 -1.07
CA SER A 41 15.22 -11.86 -2.38
C SER A 41 13.76 -11.88 -2.78
N PHE A 42 13.50 -11.45 -4.00
CA PHE A 42 12.20 -11.55 -4.66
C PHE A 42 12.25 -12.60 -5.76
N VAL A 43 11.19 -13.36 -5.88
CA VAL A 43 11.04 -14.42 -6.86
C VAL A 43 9.75 -14.23 -7.65
N THR A 44 9.67 -14.82 -8.84
CA THR A 44 8.45 -14.90 -9.65
C THR A 44 8.04 -16.36 -9.78
N CYS A 45 6.80 -16.69 -9.41
CA CYS A 45 6.24 -18.02 -9.55
C CYS A 45 6.21 -18.47 -11.03
N ASN A 46 6.83 -19.58 -11.35
CA ASN A 46 6.87 -20.13 -12.72
C ASN A 46 5.49 -20.59 -13.19
N ARG A 47 4.57 -20.92 -12.27
CA ARG A 47 3.23 -21.42 -12.60
C ARG A 47 2.22 -20.32 -12.91
N CYS A 48 2.18 -19.22 -12.11
CA CYS A 48 1.14 -18.20 -12.25
C CYS A 48 1.65 -16.78 -12.49
N GLY A 49 2.97 -16.55 -12.35
CA GLY A 49 3.60 -15.26 -12.62
C GLY A 49 3.54 -14.27 -11.45
N LEU A 50 2.92 -14.61 -10.29
CA LEU A 50 2.97 -13.73 -9.12
C LEU A 50 4.40 -13.57 -8.63
N SER A 51 4.80 -12.33 -8.32
CA SER A 51 6.11 -12.03 -7.73
C SER A 51 5.96 -11.75 -6.24
N TYR A 52 6.91 -12.26 -5.43
CA TYR A 52 6.85 -12.13 -3.97
C TYR A 52 8.22 -12.33 -3.35
N GLN A 53 8.37 -11.93 -2.08
CA GLN A 53 9.58 -12.12 -1.33
C GLN A 53 9.68 -13.58 -0.83
N SER A 54 10.75 -14.29 -1.18
CA SER A 54 11.04 -15.64 -0.67
C SER A 54 12.54 -15.92 -0.72
N PRO A 55 13.19 -16.27 0.46
CA PRO A 55 12.57 -16.27 1.76
C PRO A 55 12.23 -14.84 2.22
N ARG A 56 11.17 -14.70 3.02
CA ARG A 56 10.80 -13.42 3.66
C ARG A 56 11.16 -13.43 5.14
N LEU A 57 11.28 -12.26 5.77
CA LEU A 57 11.37 -12.17 7.22
C LEU A 57 10.10 -12.72 7.87
N LYS A 58 10.22 -13.44 8.97
CA LYS A 58 9.10 -13.84 9.80
C LYS A 58 8.42 -12.61 10.39
N LEU A 59 7.11 -12.71 10.68
CA LEU A 59 6.28 -11.59 11.12
C LEU A 59 6.81 -10.90 12.40
N GLU A 60 7.40 -11.67 13.33
CA GLU A 60 7.98 -11.13 14.55
C GLU A 60 9.22 -10.25 14.29
N HIS A 61 9.96 -10.50 13.21
CA HIS A 61 11.20 -9.78 12.88
C HIS A 61 10.99 -8.57 11.97
N ILE A 62 9.96 -8.58 11.13
CA ILE A 62 9.69 -7.46 10.22
C ILE A 62 9.38 -6.16 10.95
N ARG A 63 8.84 -6.22 12.18
CA ARG A 63 8.48 -5.05 12.99
C ARG A 63 9.66 -4.09 13.20
N ALA A 64 10.90 -4.60 13.25
CA ALA A 64 12.10 -3.78 13.37
C ALA A 64 12.33 -2.83 12.18
N TYR A 65 11.69 -3.09 11.04
CA TYR A 65 11.75 -2.27 9.83
C TYR A 65 10.61 -1.24 9.73
N TYR A 66 9.69 -1.23 10.70
CA TYR A 66 8.56 -0.31 10.80
C TYR A 66 8.67 0.63 12.01
N ASP A 67 9.81 1.30 12.16
CA ASP A 67 10.04 2.25 13.23
C ASP A 67 9.35 3.61 12.97
N ASP A 68 9.65 4.62 13.81
CA ASP A 68 9.08 5.96 13.69
C ASP A 68 9.63 6.76 12.49
N GLU A 69 10.68 6.26 11.83
CA GLU A 69 11.21 6.84 10.58
C GLU A 69 10.47 6.32 9.34
N TYR A 70 9.73 5.22 9.48
CA TYR A 70 8.93 4.69 8.39
C TYR A 70 7.88 5.69 7.92
N ILE A 71 7.80 5.91 6.61
CA ILE A 71 7.07 7.03 6.01
C ILE A 71 5.59 7.13 6.44
N ALA A 72 4.88 5.99 6.52
CA ALA A 72 3.47 5.96 6.93
C ALA A 72 3.25 6.19 8.44
N HIS A 73 4.29 6.04 9.26
CA HIS A 73 4.24 6.18 10.71
C HIS A 73 4.89 7.46 11.22
N ARG A 74 5.42 8.30 10.32
CA ARG A 74 6.11 9.53 10.73
C ARG A 74 5.16 10.48 11.44
N LYS A 75 5.55 10.83 12.66
CA LYS A 75 4.86 11.84 13.48
C LYS A 75 5.30 13.27 13.15
N LYS A 76 6.36 13.45 12.35
CA LYS A 76 6.88 14.76 12.01
C LYS A 76 5.93 15.49 11.07
N THR A 77 5.40 16.61 11.54
CA THR A 77 4.48 17.47 10.79
C THR A 77 5.06 18.86 10.51
N ASP A 78 6.28 19.14 10.98
CA ASP A 78 6.94 20.44 10.83
C ASP A 78 8.18 20.32 9.93
N TRP A 79 8.17 21.10 8.84
CA TRP A 79 9.19 21.20 7.80
C TRP A 79 9.69 22.64 7.65
N GLY A 80 9.57 23.45 8.72
CA GLY A 80 9.89 24.87 8.69
C GLY A 80 9.03 25.62 7.66
N LEU A 81 9.65 26.44 6.83
CA LEU A 81 8.96 27.22 5.78
C LEU A 81 8.20 26.37 4.76
N LEU A 82 8.54 25.08 4.61
CA LEU A 82 7.86 24.16 3.69
C LEU A 82 6.65 23.48 4.27
N THR A 83 6.38 23.61 5.59
CA THR A 83 5.25 22.98 6.28
C THR A 83 3.90 23.28 5.61
N PRO A 84 3.54 24.50 5.21
CA PRO A 84 2.25 24.77 4.57
C PRO A 84 2.10 24.04 3.22
N PHE A 85 3.17 23.96 2.43
CA PHE A 85 3.16 23.25 1.16
C PHE A 85 3.01 21.73 1.36
N TYR A 86 3.74 21.17 2.30
CA TYR A 86 3.63 19.76 2.64
C TYR A 86 2.21 19.40 3.12
N ARG A 87 1.65 20.15 4.06
CA ARG A 87 0.28 19.96 4.55
C ARG A 87 -0.74 20.04 3.42
N ARG A 88 -0.60 21.03 2.52
CA ARG A 88 -1.50 21.17 1.37
C ARG A 88 -1.39 19.99 0.40
N ALA A 89 -0.17 19.47 0.17
CA ALA A 89 0.04 18.30 -0.67
C ALA A 89 -0.60 17.04 -0.07
N MET A 90 -0.42 16.80 1.23
CA MET A 90 -1.03 15.67 1.94
C MET A 90 -2.56 15.79 1.99
N ASP A 91 -3.09 16.98 2.27
CA ASP A 91 -4.53 17.24 2.25
C ASP A 91 -5.14 17.03 0.85
N LYS A 92 -4.41 17.43 -0.20
CA LYS A 92 -4.81 17.15 -1.59
C LYS A 92 -4.83 15.66 -1.87
N HIS A 93 -3.81 14.92 -1.42
CA HIS A 93 -3.72 13.48 -1.60
C HIS A 93 -4.92 12.75 -0.96
N ASP A 94 -5.27 13.08 0.30
CA ASP A 94 -6.43 12.49 0.96
C ASP A 94 -7.76 12.89 0.30
N ARG A 95 -7.86 14.12 -0.23
CA ARG A 95 -9.02 14.53 -1.05
C ARG A 95 -9.12 13.76 -2.36
N ASP A 96 -8.00 13.52 -3.03
CA ASP A 96 -7.97 12.74 -4.27
C ASP A 96 -8.42 11.29 -4.03
N LYS A 97 -7.99 10.65 -2.91
CA LYS A 97 -8.50 9.35 -2.47
C LYS A 97 -10.00 9.39 -2.20
N ALA A 98 -10.48 10.37 -1.43
CA ALA A 98 -11.89 10.52 -1.11
C ALA A 98 -12.75 10.77 -2.38
N ALA A 99 -12.26 11.56 -3.32
CA ALA A 99 -12.90 11.80 -4.60
C ALA A 99 -12.90 10.56 -5.50
N LEU A 100 -11.83 9.76 -5.46
CA LEU A 100 -11.77 8.49 -6.19
C LEU A 100 -12.83 7.53 -5.70
N VAL A 101 -12.88 7.26 -4.39
CA VAL A 101 -13.82 6.27 -3.84
C VAL A 101 -15.28 6.71 -3.98
N SER A 102 -15.57 8.01 -3.86
CA SER A 102 -16.95 8.53 -4.00
C SER A 102 -17.56 8.36 -5.39
N ARG A 103 -16.75 8.11 -6.43
CA ARG A 103 -17.23 7.78 -7.78
C ARG A 103 -17.87 6.40 -7.86
N TYR A 104 -17.40 5.47 -7.02
CA TYR A 104 -17.82 4.07 -7.02
C TYR A 104 -18.76 3.73 -5.87
N GLN A 105 -18.65 4.49 -4.76
CA GLN A 105 -19.47 4.35 -3.57
C GLN A 105 -19.82 5.74 -3.03
N PRO A 106 -21.00 6.29 -3.33
CA PRO A 106 -21.45 7.54 -2.75
C PRO A 106 -21.52 7.44 -1.23
N LEU A 107 -20.80 8.34 -0.54
CA LEU A 107 -20.71 8.33 0.91
C LEU A 107 -21.62 9.38 1.54
N SER A 108 -22.14 9.07 2.72
CA SER A 108 -23.03 9.92 3.52
C SER A 108 -22.85 9.64 5.01
N ARG A 109 -23.58 10.35 5.86
CA ARG A 109 -23.61 10.10 7.33
C ARG A 109 -24.10 8.69 7.70
N ARG A 110 -24.75 7.97 6.80
CA ARG A 110 -25.23 6.59 7.01
C ARG A 110 -24.19 5.55 6.60
N SER A 111 -23.15 5.98 5.91
CA SER A 111 -22.11 5.07 5.40
C SER A 111 -21.13 4.65 6.48
N ALA A 112 -20.75 3.39 6.46
CA ALA A 112 -19.68 2.81 7.26
C ALA A 112 -18.45 2.56 6.38
N VAL A 113 -17.30 3.14 6.76
CA VAL A 113 -16.04 3.05 6.01
C VAL A 113 -14.99 2.38 6.88
N LEU A 114 -14.29 1.40 6.33
CA LEU A 114 -13.16 0.72 6.93
C LEU A 114 -11.91 0.95 6.08
N ASP A 115 -10.82 1.43 6.70
CA ASP A 115 -9.51 1.54 6.05
C ASP A 115 -8.53 0.55 6.71
N VAL A 116 -8.02 -0.38 5.92
CA VAL A 116 -7.09 -1.43 6.35
C VAL A 116 -5.67 -0.97 6.05
N GLY A 117 -4.82 -0.95 7.09
CA GLY A 117 -3.52 -0.28 7.02
C GLY A 117 -3.68 1.24 7.07
N CYS A 118 -4.55 1.72 7.96
CA CYS A 118 -4.96 3.12 7.99
C CYS A 118 -3.84 4.10 8.38
N GLY A 119 -2.70 3.62 8.87
CA GLY A 119 -1.60 4.45 9.35
C GLY A 119 -2.10 5.52 10.33
N ALA A 120 -1.70 6.76 10.11
CA ALA A 120 -2.12 7.89 10.94
C ALA A 120 -3.61 8.30 10.76
N GLY A 121 -4.42 7.59 9.99
CA GLY A 121 -5.86 7.81 9.86
C GLY A 121 -6.26 9.09 9.11
N THR A 122 -5.34 9.74 8.40
CA THR A 122 -5.60 11.04 7.74
C THR A 122 -6.69 10.94 6.66
N PHE A 123 -6.68 9.85 5.90
CA PHE A 123 -7.74 9.56 4.92
C PHE A 123 -9.11 9.38 5.58
N LEU A 124 -9.19 8.61 6.68
CA LEU A 124 -10.44 8.43 7.43
C LEU A 124 -10.97 9.74 8.02
N GLY A 125 -10.07 10.56 8.58
CA GLY A 125 -10.41 11.91 9.02
C GLY A 125 -10.96 12.77 7.89
N LYS A 126 -10.40 12.66 6.67
CA LYS A 126 -10.91 13.36 5.48
C LYS A 126 -12.29 12.86 5.08
N VAL A 127 -12.53 11.55 5.05
CA VAL A 127 -13.83 10.94 4.75
C VAL A 127 -14.90 11.40 5.75
N LYS A 128 -14.57 11.36 7.05
CA LYS A 128 -15.46 11.84 8.11
C LYS A 128 -15.83 13.31 7.94
N ASN A 129 -14.83 14.16 7.67
CA ASN A 129 -15.04 15.60 7.51
C ASN A 129 -15.87 15.96 6.26
N LEU A 130 -15.67 15.24 5.15
CA LEU A 130 -16.37 15.52 3.89
C LEU A 130 -17.80 14.95 3.85
N TYR A 131 -17.99 13.75 4.40
CA TYR A 131 -19.24 13.00 4.21
C TYR A 131 -19.99 12.71 5.52
N GLY A 132 -19.34 12.89 6.67
CA GLY A 132 -19.91 12.54 7.98
C GLY A 132 -20.01 11.03 8.21
N ALA A 133 -19.36 10.21 7.39
CA ALA A 133 -19.42 8.75 7.46
C ALA A 133 -18.77 8.21 8.74
N ALA A 134 -19.27 7.08 9.24
CA ALA A 134 -18.63 6.35 10.33
C ALA A 134 -17.30 5.77 9.83
N ALA A 135 -16.20 6.12 10.51
CA ALA A 135 -14.84 5.79 10.12
C ALA A 135 -14.22 4.78 11.10
N THR A 136 -13.78 3.64 10.57
CA THR A 136 -13.05 2.60 11.31
C THR A 136 -11.70 2.37 10.65
N GLY A 137 -10.63 2.32 11.42
CA GLY A 137 -9.28 2.04 10.95
C GLY A 137 -8.68 0.80 11.61
N VAL A 138 -7.92 0.03 10.85
CA VAL A 138 -7.11 -1.10 11.37
C VAL A 138 -5.67 -0.86 10.96
N ASP A 139 -4.75 -1.00 11.92
CA ASP A 139 -3.31 -1.00 11.64
C ASP A 139 -2.59 -1.92 12.64
N PHE A 140 -1.47 -2.52 12.24
CA PHE A 140 -0.68 -3.36 13.14
C PHE A 140 0.12 -2.57 14.17
N LYS A 141 0.40 -1.28 13.91
CA LYS A 141 1.02 -0.35 14.84
C LYS A 141 -0.04 0.44 15.59
N ASP A 142 0.08 0.49 16.90
CA ASP A 142 -0.83 1.31 17.71
C ASP A 142 -0.53 2.80 17.52
N LEU A 143 -1.45 3.47 16.85
CA LEU A 143 -1.43 4.92 16.57
C LEU A 143 -2.61 5.64 17.25
N SER A 144 -3.34 4.96 18.13
CA SER A 144 -4.53 5.49 18.83
C SER A 144 -4.23 6.75 19.67
N ALA A 145 -2.97 6.92 20.13
CA ALA A 145 -2.54 8.09 20.90
C ALA A 145 -2.47 9.39 20.09
N LEU A 146 -2.57 9.35 18.75
CA LEU A 146 -2.58 10.55 17.92
C LEU A 146 -3.90 11.32 18.16
N PRO A 147 -3.87 12.65 18.44
CA PRO A 147 -5.05 13.40 18.85
C PRO A 147 -6.24 13.29 17.90
N TRP A 148 -6.00 13.26 16.60
CA TRP A 148 -7.07 13.18 15.60
C TRP A 148 -7.63 11.76 15.41
N MET A 149 -6.94 10.72 15.93
CA MET A 149 -7.44 9.34 15.93
C MET A 149 -8.58 9.12 16.94
N GLN A 150 -8.75 9.99 17.92
CA GLN A 150 -9.83 9.88 18.93
C GLN A 150 -11.24 9.94 18.30
N GLU A 151 -11.35 10.49 17.11
CA GLU A 151 -12.61 10.56 16.37
C GLU A 151 -12.85 9.37 15.44
N ILE A 152 -11.90 8.43 15.34
CA ILE A 152 -11.92 7.26 14.48
C ILE A 152 -11.95 6.03 15.38
N GLU A 153 -12.82 5.06 15.09
CA GLU A 153 -12.75 3.77 15.75
C GLU A 153 -11.48 3.05 15.27
N PHE A 154 -10.46 3.00 16.12
CA PHE A 154 -9.18 2.38 15.77
C PHE A 154 -9.04 1.00 16.41
N ARG A 155 -8.54 0.02 15.63
CA ARG A 155 -8.22 -1.33 16.08
C ARG A 155 -6.78 -1.65 15.73
N CYS A 156 -6.01 -2.06 16.74
CA CYS A 156 -4.62 -2.47 16.58
C CYS A 156 -4.51 -3.97 16.35
N GLY A 157 -3.73 -4.39 15.36
CA GLY A 157 -3.45 -5.79 15.05
C GLY A 157 -3.64 -6.17 13.59
N LEU A 158 -3.54 -7.46 13.28
CA LEU A 158 -3.75 -7.96 11.93
C LEU A 158 -5.25 -7.88 11.58
N PHE A 159 -5.55 -7.41 10.39
CA PHE A 159 -6.93 -7.15 9.96
C PHE A 159 -7.82 -8.40 10.02
N TYR A 160 -7.34 -9.52 9.50
CA TYR A 160 -8.10 -10.77 9.45
C TYR A 160 -8.25 -11.49 10.81
N GLU A 161 -7.70 -10.91 11.88
CA GLU A 161 -7.88 -11.37 13.27
C GLU A 161 -8.86 -10.49 14.04
N GLN A 162 -9.33 -9.39 13.43
CA GLN A 162 -10.28 -8.48 14.06
C GLN A 162 -11.70 -9.05 14.00
N ASP A 163 -12.40 -9.02 15.13
CA ASP A 163 -13.83 -9.38 15.20
C ASP A 163 -14.68 -8.10 15.04
N PHE A 164 -15.40 -8.02 13.95
CA PHE A 164 -16.37 -6.96 13.71
C PHE A 164 -17.83 -7.40 13.96
N GLY A 165 -18.05 -8.60 14.41
CA GLY A 165 -19.38 -9.17 14.64
C GLY A 165 -20.25 -9.13 13.36
N ALA A 166 -21.48 -8.70 13.49
CA ALA A 166 -22.42 -8.59 12.36
C ALA A 166 -22.25 -7.31 11.51
N ARG A 167 -21.27 -6.47 11.80
CA ARG A 167 -21.05 -5.21 11.05
C ARG A 167 -20.71 -5.48 9.60
N ARG A 168 -21.22 -4.59 8.74
CA ARG A 168 -20.88 -4.54 7.32
C ARG A 168 -20.45 -3.12 6.96
N PHE A 169 -19.58 -3.01 5.96
CA PHE A 169 -19.03 -1.74 5.50
C PHE A 169 -19.47 -1.45 4.07
N ASP A 170 -19.90 -0.22 3.83
CA ASP A 170 -20.23 0.25 2.49
C ASP A 170 -18.98 0.46 1.64
N LEU A 171 -17.88 0.80 2.30
CA LEU A 171 -16.58 0.98 1.66
C LEU A 171 -15.49 0.36 2.54
N ILE A 172 -14.65 -0.48 1.93
CA ILE A 172 -13.38 -0.92 2.50
C ILE A 172 -12.26 -0.41 1.60
N THR A 173 -11.20 0.14 2.18
CA THR A 173 -10.04 0.63 1.44
C THR A 173 -8.76 -0.02 1.92
N MET A 174 -7.81 -0.21 0.99
CA MET A 174 -6.45 -0.70 1.22
C MET A 174 -5.51 0.16 0.40
N TRP A 175 -4.99 1.23 0.99
CA TRP A 175 -4.06 2.15 0.35
C TRP A 175 -2.63 1.75 0.69
N HIS A 176 -1.91 1.15 -0.24
CA HIS A 176 -0.53 0.68 0.00
C HIS A 176 -0.45 -0.26 1.21
N PHE A 177 -1.35 -1.21 1.27
CA PHE A 177 -1.43 -2.18 2.37
C PHE A 177 -1.21 -3.61 1.90
N LEU A 178 -1.86 -4.01 0.78
CA LEU A 178 -1.91 -5.42 0.37
C LEU A 178 -0.53 -5.98 -0.01
N GLU A 179 0.38 -5.14 -0.49
CA GLU A 179 1.78 -5.49 -0.78
C GLU A 179 2.61 -5.79 0.47
N HIS A 180 2.19 -5.29 1.63
CA HIS A 180 2.84 -5.52 2.93
C HIS A 180 2.28 -6.74 3.66
N ASP A 181 1.16 -7.27 3.20
CA ASP A 181 0.42 -8.29 3.93
C ASP A 181 1.10 -9.66 3.91
N TYR A 182 1.06 -10.35 5.03
CA TYR A 182 1.62 -11.68 5.20
C TYR A 182 0.70 -12.80 4.71
N ASP A 183 -0.60 -12.52 4.54
CA ASP A 183 -1.59 -13.44 3.96
C ASP A 183 -2.63 -12.66 3.12
N PRO A 184 -2.23 -12.09 1.96
CA PRO A 184 -3.14 -11.33 1.11
C PRO A 184 -4.43 -12.05 0.72
N PRO A 185 -4.44 -13.37 0.43
CA PRO A 185 -5.67 -14.09 0.16
C PRO A 185 -6.64 -14.11 1.34
N ARG A 186 -6.15 -14.25 2.57
CA ARG A 186 -6.97 -14.25 3.78
C ARG A 186 -7.56 -12.86 4.04
N THR A 187 -6.75 -11.84 3.89
CA THR A 187 -7.16 -10.43 4.00
C THR A 187 -8.27 -10.08 3.02
N LEU A 188 -8.12 -10.44 1.74
CA LEU A 188 -9.14 -10.16 0.74
C LEU A 188 -10.44 -10.92 0.99
N ARG A 189 -10.38 -12.17 1.45
CA ARG A 189 -11.59 -12.92 1.87
C ARG A 189 -12.27 -12.26 3.06
N ALA A 190 -11.50 -11.86 4.09
CA ALA A 190 -12.05 -11.15 5.25
C ALA A 190 -12.70 -9.81 4.83
N ALA A 191 -12.08 -9.07 3.92
CA ALA A 191 -12.66 -7.84 3.38
C ALA A 191 -13.97 -8.11 2.63
N ARG A 192 -14.00 -9.13 1.75
CA ARG A 192 -15.23 -9.54 1.05
C ARG A 192 -16.38 -9.84 2.04
N ASP A 193 -16.08 -10.60 3.08
CA ASP A 193 -17.09 -11.06 4.06
C ASP A 193 -17.61 -9.92 4.95
N LEU A 194 -16.86 -8.83 5.06
CA LEU A 194 -17.24 -7.62 5.79
C LEU A 194 -17.93 -6.57 4.92
N LEU A 195 -17.91 -6.69 3.59
CA LEU A 195 -18.63 -5.78 2.71
C LEU A 195 -20.14 -5.90 2.87
N ALA A 196 -20.83 -4.77 2.82
CA ALA A 196 -22.26 -4.72 2.56
C ALA A 196 -22.55 -5.30 1.14
N PRO A 197 -23.80 -5.79 0.86
CA PRO A 197 -24.12 -6.37 -0.44
C PRO A 197 -23.78 -5.46 -1.64
N ASP A 198 -24.00 -4.14 -1.49
CA ASP A 198 -23.68 -3.13 -2.50
C ASP A 198 -22.37 -2.39 -2.19
N GLY A 199 -21.60 -2.87 -1.24
CA GLY A 199 -20.33 -2.27 -0.81
C GLY A 199 -19.22 -2.39 -1.84
N ARG A 200 -18.20 -1.56 -1.68
CA ARG A 200 -17.01 -1.56 -2.56
C ARG A 200 -15.74 -1.78 -1.74
N LEU A 201 -14.84 -2.57 -2.32
CA LEU A 201 -13.44 -2.65 -1.91
C LEU A 201 -12.60 -1.88 -2.91
N VAL A 202 -11.74 -0.98 -2.44
CA VAL A 202 -10.75 -0.27 -3.25
C VAL A 202 -9.36 -0.64 -2.77
N VAL A 203 -8.54 -1.19 -3.65
CA VAL A 203 -7.16 -1.59 -3.36
C VAL A 203 -6.22 -0.85 -4.29
N GLU A 204 -5.27 -0.11 -3.72
CA GLU A 204 -4.20 0.56 -4.46
C GLU A 204 -2.85 -0.01 -4.04
N VAL A 205 -2.05 -0.46 -5.03
CA VAL A 205 -0.72 -1.05 -4.82
C VAL A 205 0.27 -0.60 -5.90
N PRO A 206 1.59 -0.66 -5.64
CA PRO A 206 2.60 -0.48 -6.68
C PRO A 206 2.43 -1.49 -7.81
N ARG A 207 2.73 -1.03 -9.03
CA ARG A 207 2.59 -1.85 -10.22
C ARG A 207 3.95 -2.33 -10.75
N LEU A 208 4.22 -3.63 -10.66
CA LEU A 208 5.50 -4.24 -11.03
C LEU A 208 5.85 -4.08 -12.52
N ASP A 209 4.86 -4.12 -13.44
CA ASP A 209 5.09 -3.93 -14.88
C ASP A 209 5.09 -2.45 -15.32
N SER A 210 5.32 -1.51 -14.38
CA SER A 210 5.33 -0.06 -14.59
C SER A 210 6.57 0.45 -15.32
N VAL A 211 6.48 1.69 -15.83
CA VAL A 211 7.63 2.40 -16.42
C VAL A 211 8.77 2.54 -15.40
N THR A 212 8.45 2.88 -14.16
CA THR A 212 9.48 3.07 -13.12
C THR A 212 10.17 1.76 -12.73
N TRP A 213 9.49 0.61 -12.74
CA TRP A 213 10.13 -0.70 -12.60
C TRP A 213 11.15 -0.96 -13.71
N ARG A 214 10.79 -0.69 -14.96
CA ARG A 214 11.71 -0.88 -16.10
C ARG A 214 12.94 0.01 -16.01
N LEU A 215 12.78 1.22 -15.44
CA LEU A 215 13.85 2.22 -15.31
C LEU A 215 14.80 1.90 -14.14
N TYR A 216 14.28 1.45 -12.99
CA TYR A 216 15.04 1.36 -11.75
C TYR A 216 15.40 -0.07 -11.32
N ARG A 217 14.66 -1.10 -11.75
CA ARG A 217 14.93 -2.50 -11.45
C ARG A 217 15.15 -2.74 -9.93
N GLU A 218 16.28 -3.24 -9.53
CA GLU A 218 16.63 -3.53 -8.13
C GLU A 218 16.59 -2.30 -7.20
N ARG A 219 16.60 -1.11 -7.76
CA ARG A 219 16.44 0.17 -7.02
C ARG A 219 15.06 0.79 -7.23
N TRP A 220 14.09 0.00 -7.66
CA TRP A 220 12.73 0.46 -7.81
C TRP A 220 12.06 0.66 -6.44
N PRO A 221 11.49 1.86 -6.15
CA PRO A 221 10.86 2.12 -4.85
C PRO A 221 9.74 1.16 -4.49
N GLY A 222 9.10 0.52 -5.48
CA GLY A 222 8.07 -0.48 -5.23
C GLY A 222 8.59 -1.84 -4.74
N LEU A 223 9.92 -2.09 -4.72
CA LEU A 223 10.47 -3.25 -3.98
C LEU A 223 10.38 -3.04 -2.48
N GLN A 224 10.69 -1.84 -2.01
CA GLN A 224 10.62 -1.42 -0.60
C GLN A 224 10.92 -2.56 0.39
N ALA A 225 12.09 -3.18 0.20
CA ALA A 225 12.51 -4.34 0.98
C ALA A 225 12.92 -3.94 2.41
N PRO A 226 12.57 -4.73 3.41
CA PRO A 226 11.81 -5.98 3.35
C PRO A 226 10.29 -5.82 3.51
N GLN A 227 9.76 -4.59 3.57
CA GLN A 227 8.38 -4.34 3.96
C GLN A 227 7.35 -4.85 2.92
N HIS A 228 7.66 -4.81 1.62
CA HIS A 228 6.80 -5.38 0.59
C HIS A 228 7.04 -6.88 0.48
N THR A 229 6.05 -7.68 0.83
CA THR A 229 6.10 -9.14 0.76
C THR A 229 5.60 -9.68 -0.59
N VAL A 230 4.74 -8.93 -1.26
CA VAL A 230 4.14 -9.29 -2.56
C VAL A 230 4.24 -8.12 -3.53
N LEU A 231 4.54 -8.43 -4.79
CA LEU A 231 4.61 -7.45 -5.87
C LEU A 231 3.56 -7.80 -6.93
N PHE A 232 2.71 -6.85 -7.25
CA PHE A 232 1.59 -7.05 -8.15
C PHE A 232 1.84 -6.40 -9.52
N ASP A 233 1.75 -7.18 -10.58
CA ASP A 233 1.39 -6.68 -11.90
C ASP A 233 -0.15 -6.66 -12.04
N ARG A 234 -0.66 -6.16 -13.17
CA ARG A 234 -2.10 -6.15 -13.42
C ARG A 234 -2.73 -7.53 -13.33
N LYS A 235 -2.11 -8.53 -13.95
CA LYS A 235 -2.64 -9.90 -14.05
C LYS A 235 -2.76 -10.56 -12.69
N SER A 236 -1.70 -10.48 -11.89
CA SER A 236 -1.65 -11.09 -10.56
C SER A 236 -2.57 -10.41 -9.56
N LEU A 237 -2.71 -9.06 -9.62
CA LEU A 237 -3.66 -8.34 -8.77
C LEU A 237 -5.10 -8.76 -9.06
N LEU A 238 -5.51 -8.76 -10.34
CA LEU A 238 -6.87 -9.16 -10.74
C LEU A 238 -7.14 -10.63 -10.35
N ALA A 239 -6.21 -11.54 -10.64
CA ALA A 239 -6.37 -12.95 -10.26
C ALA A 239 -6.46 -13.15 -8.74
N MET A 240 -5.77 -12.32 -7.94
CA MET A 240 -5.81 -12.40 -6.48
C MET A 240 -7.17 -11.98 -5.93
N VAL A 241 -7.74 -10.87 -6.39
CA VAL A 241 -9.06 -10.41 -5.95
C VAL A 241 -10.18 -11.33 -6.41
N GLU A 242 -10.13 -11.83 -7.65
CA GLU A 242 -11.11 -12.78 -8.17
C GLU A 242 -11.11 -14.11 -7.40
N ARG A 243 -9.93 -14.65 -7.07
CA ARG A 243 -9.81 -15.85 -6.22
C ARG A 243 -10.31 -15.67 -4.79
N ALA A 244 -10.32 -14.46 -4.29
CA ALA A 244 -10.93 -14.14 -3.01
C ALA A 244 -12.47 -14.08 -3.06
N GLY A 245 -13.09 -14.28 -4.23
CA GLY A 245 -14.54 -14.19 -4.43
C GLY A 245 -15.03 -12.74 -4.56
N LEU A 246 -14.19 -11.88 -5.10
CA LEU A 246 -14.50 -10.49 -5.43
C LEU A 246 -14.64 -10.34 -6.94
N GLU A 247 -15.61 -9.57 -7.39
CA GLU A 247 -15.81 -9.20 -8.79
C GLU A 247 -15.18 -7.82 -9.05
N VAL A 248 -14.39 -7.70 -10.09
CA VAL A 248 -13.76 -6.43 -10.49
C VAL A 248 -14.81 -5.54 -11.15
N VAL A 249 -15.06 -4.37 -10.55
CA VAL A 249 -15.93 -3.32 -11.08
C VAL A 249 -15.16 -2.42 -12.03
N ASP A 250 -13.93 -2.04 -11.66
CA ASP A 250 -13.06 -1.21 -12.48
C ASP A 250 -11.59 -1.44 -12.15
N TYR A 251 -10.72 -1.16 -13.12
CA TYR A 251 -9.28 -1.22 -12.99
C TYR A 251 -8.66 0.06 -13.55
N LEU A 252 -7.96 0.78 -12.68
CA LEU A 252 -7.27 2.02 -13.01
C LEU A 252 -5.75 1.75 -13.11
N PRO A 253 -5.11 2.02 -14.26
CA PRO A 253 -3.67 1.87 -14.44
C PRO A 253 -2.86 3.00 -13.76
N TYR A 254 -3.41 3.63 -12.74
CA TYR A 254 -2.83 4.70 -11.93
C TYR A 254 -3.43 4.65 -10.52
N GLY A 255 -2.90 5.47 -9.62
CA GLY A 255 -3.35 5.59 -8.26
C GLY A 255 -3.58 7.03 -7.80
N ALA A 256 -4.02 7.19 -6.56
CA ALA A 256 -4.05 8.48 -5.88
C ALA A 256 -2.64 8.88 -5.39
N PHE A 257 -1.76 7.91 -5.16
CA PHE A 257 -0.40 8.18 -4.73
C PHE A 257 0.42 8.87 -5.84
N PRO A 258 1.17 9.95 -5.51
CA PRO A 258 1.91 10.71 -6.52
C PRO A 258 2.99 9.87 -7.23
N PRO A 259 2.90 9.62 -8.55
CA PRO A 259 3.87 8.81 -9.28
C PRO A 259 5.26 9.44 -9.31
N TYR A 260 5.34 10.76 -9.11
CA TYR A 260 6.60 11.47 -9.01
C TYR A 260 7.48 10.95 -7.88
N PHE A 261 6.87 10.47 -6.78
CA PHE A 261 7.64 9.85 -5.69
C PHE A 261 8.50 8.68 -6.20
N TYR A 262 7.95 7.84 -7.07
CA TYR A 262 8.67 6.70 -7.65
C TYR A 262 9.80 7.11 -8.59
N LEU A 263 9.60 8.19 -9.35
CA LEU A 263 10.67 8.76 -10.21
C LEU A 263 11.80 9.35 -9.35
N PHE A 264 11.45 10.15 -8.37
CA PHE A 264 12.40 10.81 -7.48
C PHE A 264 13.15 9.81 -6.58
N ALA A 265 12.42 8.97 -5.86
CA ALA A 265 13.01 7.99 -4.94
C ALA A 265 13.88 6.96 -5.70
N GLY A 266 13.44 6.46 -6.85
CA GLY A 266 14.24 5.55 -7.67
C GLY A 266 15.54 6.17 -8.15
N ALA A 267 15.54 7.44 -8.56
CA ALA A 267 16.76 8.16 -8.89
C ALA A 267 17.67 8.33 -7.67
N ALA A 268 17.08 8.70 -6.51
CA ALA A 268 17.82 8.82 -5.26
C ALA A 268 18.44 7.49 -4.81
N PHE A 269 17.70 6.38 -4.88
CA PHE A 269 18.19 5.04 -4.50
C PHE A 269 19.34 4.58 -5.38
N LYS A 270 19.32 4.88 -6.69
CA LYS A 270 20.47 4.64 -7.57
C LYS A 270 21.71 5.40 -7.15
N LEU A 271 21.55 6.63 -6.65
CA LEU A 271 22.67 7.47 -6.19
C LEU A 271 23.16 7.04 -4.79
N LEU A 272 22.25 6.75 -3.88
CA LEU A 272 22.54 6.49 -2.46
C LEU A 272 22.98 5.04 -2.18
N LYS A 273 22.60 4.09 -3.04
CA LYS A 273 23.02 2.66 -2.99
C LYS A 273 22.85 2.02 -1.61
N GLY A 274 21.63 2.02 -1.07
CA GLY A 274 21.31 1.37 0.22
C GLY A 274 21.62 2.22 1.47
N LYS A 275 22.06 3.48 1.33
CA LYS A 275 22.36 4.36 2.47
C LYS A 275 21.12 5.00 3.12
N GLY A 276 19.94 4.69 2.63
CA GLY A 276 18.69 5.33 3.07
C GLY A 276 18.48 6.72 2.48
N LEU A 277 17.22 7.12 2.35
CA LEU A 277 16.81 8.43 1.86
C LEU A 277 16.51 9.36 3.05
N ASN A 278 17.34 10.40 3.23
CA ASN A 278 17.02 11.43 4.20
C ASN A 278 15.87 12.29 3.65
N LEU A 279 14.65 11.96 4.09
CA LEU A 279 13.43 12.63 3.62
C LEU A 279 13.42 14.13 3.98
N ASP A 280 14.07 14.54 5.08
CA ASP A 280 14.10 15.95 5.51
C ASP A 280 14.88 16.81 4.51
N ARG A 281 15.99 16.29 3.99
CA ARG A 281 16.78 16.94 2.95
C ARG A 281 16.18 16.81 1.56
N ALA A 282 15.30 15.81 1.37
CA ALA A 282 14.70 15.50 0.09
C ALA A 282 13.47 16.38 -0.24
N VAL A 283 12.84 17.03 0.75
CA VAL A 283 11.56 17.76 0.57
C VAL A 283 11.65 18.85 -0.50
N LEU A 284 12.65 19.74 -0.44
CA LEU A 284 12.79 20.82 -1.42
C LEU A 284 13.10 20.30 -2.84
N PRO A 285 14.12 19.42 -3.04
CA PRO A 285 14.37 18.82 -4.36
C PRO A 285 13.16 18.06 -4.90
N TYR A 286 12.41 17.40 -4.04
CA TYR A 286 11.18 16.69 -4.41
C TYR A 286 10.15 17.63 -5.05
N PHE A 287 9.79 18.74 -4.38
CA PHE A 287 8.78 19.65 -4.91
C PHE A 287 9.25 20.41 -6.16
N LEU A 288 10.53 20.78 -6.23
CA LEU A 288 11.09 21.41 -7.43
C LEU A 288 11.04 20.46 -8.64
N GLY A 289 11.45 19.22 -8.45
CA GLY A 289 11.42 18.22 -9.51
C GLY A 289 9.98 17.83 -9.91
N GLN A 290 9.04 17.79 -8.96
CA GLN A 290 7.63 17.56 -9.26
C GLN A 290 7.06 18.68 -10.15
N ALA A 291 7.38 19.93 -9.87
CA ALA A 291 6.97 21.07 -10.69
C ALA A 291 7.54 20.98 -12.11
N LEU A 292 8.81 20.60 -12.23
CA LEU A 292 9.50 20.45 -13.52
C LEU A 292 8.89 19.33 -14.37
N LEU A 293 8.52 18.19 -13.75
CA LEU A 293 7.97 17.03 -14.43
C LEU A 293 6.44 17.04 -14.54
N LEU A 294 5.79 18.13 -14.13
CA LEU A 294 4.33 18.24 -14.15
C LEU A 294 3.70 17.83 -15.49
N PRO A 295 4.22 18.22 -16.68
CA PRO A 295 3.63 17.81 -17.96
C PRO A 295 3.62 16.28 -18.15
N LEU A 296 4.69 15.59 -17.71
CA LEU A 296 4.77 14.13 -17.76
C LEU A 296 3.77 13.48 -16.79
N LEU A 297 3.61 14.07 -15.61
CA LEU A 297 2.70 13.55 -14.58
C LEU A 297 1.22 13.66 -15.00
N LEU A 298 0.86 14.65 -15.81
CA LEU A 298 -0.48 14.79 -16.39
C LEU A 298 -0.84 13.64 -17.36
N LEU A 299 0.17 12.92 -17.87
CA LEU A 299 0.01 11.76 -18.73
C LEU A 299 -0.04 10.44 -17.96
N GLU A 300 0.00 10.46 -16.62
CA GLU A 300 0.05 9.25 -15.77
C GLU A 300 -1.01 8.22 -16.14
N ARG A 301 -2.26 8.67 -16.35
CA ARG A 301 -3.38 7.81 -16.72
C ARG A 301 -3.13 6.97 -17.98
N ARG A 302 -2.19 7.38 -18.84
CA ARG A 302 -1.81 6.70 -20.09
C ARG A 302 -0.48 5.97 -20.00
N LEU A 303 0.42 6.42 -19.12
CA LEU A 303 1.82 5.98 -19.10
C LEU A 303 2.12 4.84 -18.12
N ASN A 304 1.19 4.45 -17.24
CA ASN A 304 1.45 3.43 -16.22
C ASN A 304 2.79 3.69 -15.50
N LEU A 305 2.89 4.80 -14.80
CA LEU A 305 4.17 5.23 -14.21
C LEU A 305 4.59 4.37 -13.02
N ALA A 306 3.67 4.10 -12.07
CA ALA A 306 4.06 3.48 -10.81
C ALA A 306 2.96 2.64 -10.15
N MET A 307 1.70 3.08 -10.20
CA MET A 307 0.60 2.58 -9.37
C MET A 307 -0.49 1.90 -10.19
N GLN A 308 -1.31 1.12 -9.49
CA GLN A 308 -2.56 0.58 -10.01
C GLN A 308 -3.60 0.54 -8.89
N THR A 309 -4.86 0.73 -9.27
CA THR A 309 -6.00 0.65 -8.36
C THR A 309 -7.04 -0.29 -8.93
N VAL A 310 -7.57 -1.19 -8.11
CA VAL A 310 -8.70 -2.04 -8.46
C VAL A 310 -9.89 -1.72 -7.56
N VAL A 311 -11.07 -1.63 -8.14
CA VAL A 311 -12.34 -1.46 -7.44
C VAL A 311 -13.14 -2.75 -7.59
N CYS A 312 -13.56 -3.32 -6.48
CA CYS A 312 -14.24 -4.61 -6.45
C CYS A 312 -15.56 -4.53 -5.68
N ARG A 313 -16.41 -5.54 -5.89
CA ARG A 313 -17.59 -5.84 -5.08
C ARG A 313 -17.62 -7.32 -4.72
N PRO A 314 -18.43 -7.75 -3.74
CA PRO A 314 -18.65 -9.18 -3.54
C PRO A 314 -19.17 -9.84 -4.80
N ALA A 315 -18.59 -10.98 -5.20
CA ALA A 315 -19.11 -11.73 -6.34
C ALA A 315 -20.51 -12.26 -6.03
N THR A 316 -21.42 -12.15 -6.98
CA THR A 316 -22.76 -12.77 -6.84
C THR A 316 -22.62 -14.30 -6.92
N ALA A 317 -23.47 -15.02 -6.20
CA ALA A 317 -23.42 -16.50 -6.10
C ALA A 317 -23.44 -17.26 -7.46
N LYS A 318 -23.73 -16.57 -8.57
CA LYS A 318 -23.71 -17.11 -9.94
C LYS A 318 -22.32 -17.05 -10.60
N ALA A 319 -21.34 -16.38 -10.02
CA ALA A 319 -20.03 -16.09 -10.64
C ALA A 319 -18.85 -16.86 -10.01
N LEU A 320 -19.11 -17.78 -9.08
CA LEU A 320 -18.05 -18.64 -8.55
C LEU A 320 -17.86 -19.85 -9.49
N PRO A 321 -16.63 -20.04 -10.04
CA PRO A 321 -16.31 -21.17 -10.90
C PRO A 321 -16.31 -22.51 -10.16
#